data_0f0172d76386b265813e8b0e9f118d5f
#
_entry.id   0f0172d76386b265813e8b0e9f118d5f
#
_cell.length_a   1.000
_cell.length_b   1.000
_cell.length_c   1.000
_cell.angle_alpha   90.00
_cell.angle_beta   90.00
_cell.angle_gamma   90.00
#
_symmetry.space_group_name_H-M   'P 1'
#
loop_
_entity.id
_entity.type
_entity.pdbx_description
1 polymer ?
#
loop_
_entity_poly.entity_id
_entity_poly.type
_entity_poly.pdbx_seq_one_letter_code
_entity_poly.pdbx_strand_id
1 'polypeptide(L)'
;MIIRSLDLKDFTNYREESLTFHPNINLFVGDNAQGKSNLLDSLYFIATLGSGRSHTDRELVRWGEEGFSLSAAFSNRHGDHQLKIRGGKKKEVRIDGYDIQKKKEYIGYLTVILFTPDDLSLIKGDPSLRRAYMDQELAQTDVEAYVLQLRYRKILEQRNTLLKETWRHGFGQDMDAWEDQLVQKGTRILKKRLELLQLLAPLAQETHASISEGEELKVEYQSKTELEPLLEGREEEFMEAYRKILWKKREEDAQRGFTTRGPHRDDLNLTAGGVSLRKFGSQGQQRTAALSLKLAEIGYLKEKTGEY
;
A
#
# COMPACT_ATOMS: atom_id res chain seq x y z
N MET A 1 -0.94 -2.03 -19.67
CA MET A 1 -0.44 -3.41 -19.35
C MET A 1 -1.52 -4.42 -19.65
N ILE A 2 -1.18 -5.62 -20.18
CA ILE A 2 -2.17 -6.63 -20.57
C ILE A 2 -1.71 -7.99 -20.07
N ILE A 3 -2.53 -8.64 -19.25
CA ILE A 3 -2.33 -10.05 -18.88
C ILE A 3 -2.94 -10.90 -20.00
N ARG A 4 -2.16 -11.83 -20.56
CA ARG A 4 -2.57 -12.71 -21.68
C ARG A 4 -3.03 -14.07 -21.20
N SER A 5 -2.32 -14.66 -20.24
CA SER A 5 -2.66 -15.96 -19.68
C SER A 5 -2.23 -16.07 -18.22
N LEU A 6 -2.89 -16.97 -17.50
CA LEU A 6 -2.56 -17.35 -16.14
C LEU A 6 -2.81 -18.85 -15.95
N ASP A 7 -1.80 -19.56 -15.51
CA ASP A 7 -1.89 -20.95 -15.05
C ASP A 7 -1.74 -20.97 -13.53
N LEU A 8 -2.68 -21.66 -12.88
CA LEU A 8 -2.70 -21.87 -11.43
C LEU A 8 -2.55 -23.36 -11.14
N LYS A 9 -1.74 -23.70 -10.17
CA LYS A 9 -1.64 -25.07 -9.65
C LYS A 9 -1.57 -25.02 -8.12
N ASP A 10 -2.45 -25.76 -7.48
CA ASP A 10 -2.58 -25.91 -6.02
C ASP A 10 -2.70 -24.58 -5.26
N PHE A 11 -3.36 -23.60 -5.89
CA PHE A 11 -3.59 -22.26 -5.35
C PHE A 11 -5.00 -22.14 -4.77
N THR A 12 -5.11 -21.90 -3.47
CA THR A 12 -6.37 -21.80 -2.72
C THR A 12 -7.30 -23.00 -2.97
N ASN A 13 -8.41 -22.84 -3.71
CA ASN A 13 -9.32 -23.94 -4.09
C ASN A 13 -9.02 -24.55 -5.45
N TYR A 14 -8.13 -23.94 -6.25
CA TYR A 14 -7.78 -24.45 -7.58
C TYR A 14 -6.74 -25.56 -7.48
N ARG A 15 -7.05 -26.72 -8.04
CA ARG A 15 -6.09 -27.79 -8.22
C ARG A 15 -5.19 -27.51 -9.41
N GLU A 16 -5.78 -27.24 -10.56
CA GLU A 16 -5.10 -26.87 -11.80
C GLU A 16 -6.11 -26.11 -12.67
N GLU A 17 -5.72 -24.94 -13.17
CA GLU A 17 -6.55 -24.12 -14.04
C GLU A 17 -5.65 -23.33 -14.99
N SER A 18 -6.06 -23.21 -16.25
CA SER A 18 -5.38 -22.43 -17.28
C SER A 18 -6.38 -21.49 -17.92
N LEU A 19 -6.07 -20.21 -17.90
CA LEU A 19 -6.93 -19.13 -18.38
C LEU A 19 -6.21 -18.30 -19.44
N THR A 20 -6.95 -17.92 -20.47
CA THR A 20 -6.54 -16.90 -21.45
C THR A 20 -7.45 -15.70 -21.33
N PHE A 21 -6.87 -14.51 -21.31
CA PHE A 21 -7.62 -13.27 -21.09
C PHE A 21 -7.80 -12.48 -22.38
N HIS A 22 -8.97 -11.89 -22.51
CA HIS A 22 -9.20 -10.84 -23.49
C HIS A 22 -8.49 -9.53 -23.04
N PRO A 23 -7.89 -8.76 -23.96
CA PRO A 23 -7.12 -7.57 -23.56
C PRO A 23 -7.93 -6.48 -22.85
N ASN A 24 -9.24 -6.40 -23.05
CA ASN A 24 -10.07 -5.32 -22.50
C ASN A 24 -10.88 -5.79 -21.27
N ILE A 25 -11.92 -6.61 -21.48
CA ILE A 25 -12.85 -7.00 -20.42
C ILE A 25 -12.94 -8.53 -20.33
N ASN A 26 -12.83 -9.03 -19.12
CA ASN A 26 -13.03 -10.45 -18.79
C ASN A 26 -14.09 -10.54 -17.70
N LEU A 27 -15.12 -11.34 -17.94
CA LEU A 27 -16.23 -11.54 -17.02
C LEU A 27 -16.19 -12.96 -16.45
N PHE A 28 -16.10 -13.08 -15.12
CA PHE A 28 -16.14 -14.37 -14.41
C PHE A 28 -17.48 -14.52 -13.71
N VAL A 29 -18.27 -15.50 -14.17
CA VAL A 29 -19.62 -15.79 -13.69
C VAL A 29 -19.65 -17.19 -13.07
N GLY A 30 -20.41 -17.37 -12.03
CA GLY A 30 -20.61 -18.65 -11.34
C GLY A 30 -21.19 -18.46 -9.94
N ASP A 31 -21.55 -19.56 -9.28
CA ASP A 31 -22.13 -19.55 -7.94
C ASP A 31 -21.14 -19.07 -6.87
N ASN A 32 -21.65 -18.77 -5.68
CA ASN A 32 -20.80 -18.39 -4.55
C ASN A 32 -19.89 -19.56 -4.16
N ALA A 33 -18.71 -19.23 -3.62
CA ALA A 33 -17.68 -20.17 -3.21
C ALA A 33 -16.98 -20.98 -4.33
N GLN A 34 -17.24 -20.69 -5.61
CA GLN A 34 -16.59 -21.36 -6.75
C GLN A 34 -15.16 -20.87 -7.04
N GLY A 35 -14.66 -19.89 -6.28
CA GLY A 35 -13.27 -19.45 -6.43
C GLY A 35 -13.07 -18.13 -7.21
N LYS A 36 -14.13 -17.48 -7.72
CA LYS A 36 -14.00 -16.19 -8.47
C LYS A 36 -13.11 -15.18 -7.77
N SER A 37 -13.29 -15.02 -6.47
CA SER A 37 -12.48 -14.11 -5.67
C SER A 37 -11.04 -14.60 -5.50
N ASN A 38 -10.81 -15.91 -5.47
CA ASN A 38 -9.45 -16.47 -5.41
C ASN A 38 -8.70 -16.30 -6.73
N LEU A 39 -9.42 -16.27 -7.85
CA LEU A 39 -8.85 -15.92 -9.14
C LEU A 39 -8.41 -14.45 -9.17
N LEU A 40 -9.25 -13.53 -8.71
CA LEU A 40 -8.87 -12.11 -8.59
C LEU A 40 -7.69 -11.92 -7.64
N ASP A 41 -7.65 -12.67 -6.52
CA ASP A 41 -6.50 -12.64 -5.60
C ASP A 41 -5.23 -13.19 -6.24
N SER A 42 -5.30 -14.20 -7.12
CA SER A 42 -4.15 -14.68 -7.87
C SER A 42 -3.61 -13.62 -8.86
N LEU A 43 -4.49 -12.89 -9.54
CA LEU A 43 -4.11 -11.76 -10.41
C LEU A 43 -3.45 -10.63 -9.60
N TYR A 44 -4.00 -10.32 -8.43
CA TYR A 44 -3.40 -9.37 -7.51
C TYR A 44 -2.03 -9.86 -7.00
N PHE A 45 -1.93 -11.16 -6.67
CA PHE A 45 -0.69 -11.75 -6.19
C PHE A 45 0.43 -11.71 -7.23
N ILE A 46 0.14 -12.02 -8.50
CA ILE A 46 1.15 -11.91 -9.56
C ILE A 46 1.61 -10.47 -9.79
N ALA A 47 0.80 -9.45 -9.51
CA ALA A 47 1.20 -8.06 -9.67
C ALA A 47 2.01 -7.54 -8.46
N THR A 48 1.65 -7.95 -7.25
CA THR A 48 2.18 -7.36 -6.01
C THR A 48 3.15 -8.26 -5.26
N LEU A 49 3.24 -9.54 -5.61
CA LEU A 49 3.90 -10.60 -4.84
C LEU A 49 3.40 -10.71 -3.40
N GLY A 50 2.14 -10.36 -3.19
CA GLY A 50 1.43 -10.44 -1.91
C GLY A 50 -0.07 -10.65 -2.13
N SER A 51 -0.76 -11.28 -1.20
CA SER A 51 -2.22 -11.43 -1.26
C SER A 51 -2.92 -10.18 -0.72
N GLY A 52 -4.05 -9.82 -1.30
CA GLY A 52 -4.95 -8.80 -0.77
C GLY A 52 -5.74 -9.25 0.47
N ARG A 53 -5.80 -10.56 0.73
CA ARG A 53 -6.64 -11.17 1.76
C ARG A 53 -5.86 -11.98 2.79
N SER A 54 -4.84 -12.71 2.36
CA SER A 54 -4.07 -13.63 3.21
C SER A 54 -2.86 -12.94 3.83
N HIS A 55 -2.58 -13.25 5.09
CA HIS A 55 -1.43 -12.69 5.81
C HIS A 55 -0.12 -13.41 5.46
N THR A 56 -0.21 -14.68 5.03
CA THR A 56 0.95 -15.50 4.68
C THR A 56 0.75 -16.25 3.36
N ASP A 57 1.84 -16.48 2.63
CA ASP A 57 1.78 -17.28 1.39
C ASP A 57 1.32 -18.73 1.63
N ARG A 58 1.48 -19.24 2.86
CA ARG A 58 1.05 -20.59 3.23
C ARG A 58 -0.48 -20.75 3.19
N GLU A 59 -1.22 -19.68 3.47
CA GLU A 59 -2.70 -19.68 3.39
C GLU A 59 -3.20 -19.75 1.95
N LEU A 60 -2.34 -19.45 0.97
CA LEU A 60 -2.66 -19.56 -0.45
C LEU A 60 -2.44 -20.95 -1.01
N VAL A 61 -1.78 -21.84 -0.26
CA VAL A 61 -1.57 -23.23 -0.66
C VAL A 61 -2.87 -24.00 -0.53
N ARG A 62 -3.21 -24.80 -1.55
CA ARG A 62 -4.37 -25.69 -1.51
C ARG A 62 -4.25 -26.69 -0.36
N TRP A 63 -5.36 -26.98 0.29
CA TRP A 63 -5.40 -27.90 1.43
C TRP A 63 -4.87 -29.29 1.04
N GLY A 64 -3.93 -29.80 1.83
CA GLY A 64 -3.26 -31.07 1.61
C GLY A 64 -1.97 -30.99 0.78
N GLU A 65 -1.66 -29.82 0.21
CA GLU A 65 -0.49 -29.61 -0.63
C GLU A 65 0.65 -28.89 0.13
N GLU A 66 1.88 -29.00 -0.38
CA GLU A 66 3.06 -28.35 0.23
C GLU A 66 3.35 -26.96 -0.32
N GLY A 67 2.82 -26.61 -1.49
CA GLY A 67 3.05 -25.34 -2.17
C GLY A 67 2.15 -25.15 -3.37
N PHE A 68 2.18 -23.96 -3.94
CA PHE A 68 1.45 -23.61 -5.15
C PHE A 68 2.38 -23.12 -6.25
N SER A 69 1.90 -23.10 -7.48
CA SER A 69 2.57 -22.51 -8.63
C SER A 69 1.62 -21.61 -9.40
N LEU A 70 2.11 -20.43 -9.79
CA LEU A 70 1.46 -19.51 -10.72
C LEU A 70 2.39 -19.26 -11.89
N SER A 71 1.86 -19.31 -13.13
CA SER A 71 2.57 -18.85 -14.32
C SER A 71 1.69 -17.85 -15.06
N ALA A 72 2.25 -16.74 -15.48
CA ALA A 72 1.52 -15.72 -16.23
C ALA A 72 2.32 -15.19 -17.41
N ALA A 73 1.62 -14.97 -18.53
CA ALA A 73 2.15 -14.20 -19.65
C ALA A 73 1.48 -12.83 -19.66
N PHE A 74 2.27 -11.78 -19.72
CA PHE A 74 1.76 -10.41 -19.77
C PHE A 74 2.63 -9.51 -20.63
N SER A 75 2.09 -8.39 -21.07
CA SER A 75 2.80 -7.36 -21.83
C SER A 75 2.73 -6.03 -21.10
N ASN A 76 3.82 -5.30 -21.10
CA ASN A 76 3.91 -3.91 -20.68
C ASN A 76 4.68 -3.08 -21.72
N ARG A 77 4.94 -1.81 -21.46
CA ARG A 77 5.70 -0.91 -22.35
C ARG A 77 7.12 -1.39 -22.70
N HIS A 78 7.67 -2.34 -21.95
CA HIS A 78 9.00 -2.88 -22.16
C HIS A 78 8.99 -4.17 -22.98
N GLY A 79 7.82 -4.74 -23.26
CA GLY A 79 7.66 -5.94 -24.08
C GLY A 79 6.80 -7.01 -23.42
N ASP A 80 6.95 -8.22 -23.95
CA ASP A 80 6.26 -9.41 -23.46
C ASP A 80 7.09 -10.12 -22.40
N HIS A 81 6.45 -10.55 -21.33
CA HIS A 81 7.08 -11.15 -20.16
C HIS A 81 6.43 -12.47 -19.77
N GLN A 82 7.25 -13.38 -19.27
CA GLN A 82 6.85 -14.65 -18.68
C GLN A 82 7.18 -14.66 -17.19
N LEU A 83 6.15 -14.70 -16.34
CA LEU A 83 6.28 -14.77 -14.89
C LEU A 83 6.04 -16.20 -14.41
N LYS A 84 6.88 -16.68 -13.50
CA LYS A 84 6.64 -17.92 -12.75
C LYS A 84 6.86 -17.67 -11.27
N ILE A 85 5.89 -18.05 -10.47
CA ILE A 85 5.93 -17.95 -9.01
C ILE A 85 5.68 -19.34 -8.42
N ARG A 86 6.51 -19.75 -7.48
CA ARG A 86 6.25 -20.89 -6.60
C ARG A 86 6.18 -20.38 -5.18
N GLY A 87 5.16 -20.79 -4.44
CA GLY A 87 4.97 -20.43 -3.05
C GLY A 87 4.73 -21.66 -2.17
N GLY A 88 4.87 -21.48 -0.85
CA GLY A 88 4.78 -22.52 0.15
C GLY A 88 5.78 -22.29 1.27
N LYS A 89 6.69 -23.25 1.52
CA LYS A 89 7.77 -23.09 2.51
C LYS A 89 8.76 -21.97 2.13
N LYS A 90 9.02 -21.78 0.84
CA LYS A 90 9.86 -20.74 0.27
C LYS A 90 9.19 -20.17 -0.96
N LYS A 91 9.26 -18.84 -1.13
CA LYS A 91 8.80 -18.15 -2.34
C LYS A 91 9.95 -18.05 -3.34
N GLU A 92 9.70 -18.48 -4.58
CA GLU A 92 10.58 -18.33 -5.71
C GLU A 92 9.83 -17.58 -6.80
N VAL A 93 10.47 -16.57 -7.37
CA VAL A 93 9.90 -15.73 -8.44
C VAL A 93 10.89 -15.67 -9.57
N ARG A 94 10.43 -15.92 -10.81
CA ARG A 94 11.22 -15.79 -12.03
C ARG A 94 10.49 -14.96 -13.05
N ILE A 95 11.22 -14.07 -13.71
CA ILE A 95 10.75 -13.33 -14.89
C ILE A 95 11.71 -13.60 -16.03
N ASP A 96 11.14 -14.01 -17.17
CA ASP A 96 11.89 -14.27 -18.41
C ASP A 96 13.07 -15.24 -18.20
N GLY A 97 12.89 -16.18 -17.27
CA GLY A 97 13.92 -17.16 -16.89
C GLY A 97 14.89 -16.70 -15.80
N TYR A 98 14.90 -15.42 -15.43
CA TYR A 98 15.79 -14.87 -14.40
C TYR A 98 15.15 -14.90 -13.02
N ASP A 99 15.92 -15.32 -12.01
CA ASP A 99 15.48 -15.35 -10.62
C ASP A 99 15.40 -13.94 -10.03
N ILE A 100 14.24 -13.58 -9.46
CA ILE A 100 14.01 -12.35 -8.71
C ILE A 100 14.30 -12.62 -7.25
N GLN A 101 15.39 -12.05 -6.73
CA GLN A 101 15.82 -12.27 -5.34
C GLN A 101 15.14 -11.34 -4.36
N LYS A 102 14.76 -10.15 -4.78
CA LYS A 102 14.17 -9.12 -3.91
C LYS A 102 12.95 -8.49 -4.59
N LYS A 103 11.89 -8.28 -3.84
CA LYS A 103 10.64 -7.67 -4.34
C LYS A 103 10.89 -6.34 -5.08
N LYS A 104 11.90 -5.55 -4.69
CA LYS A 104 12.26 -4.30 -5.36
C LYS A 104 12.63 -4.48 -6.86
N GLU A 105 13.08 -5.66 -7.26
CA GLU A 105 13.46 -6.00 -8.64
C GLU A 105 12.22 -6.31 -9.50
N TYR A 106 11.07 -6.52 -8.84
CA TYR A 106 9.78 -6.81 -9.46
C TYR A 106 8.90 -5.57 -9.64
N ILE A 107 9.11 -4.52 -8.84
CA ILE A 107 8.29 -3.32 -8.89
C ILE A 107 8.35 -2.66 -10.27
N GLY A 108 7.16 -2.34 -10.82
CA GLY A 108 7.01 -1.70 -12.13
C GLY A 108 6.84 -2.68 -13.30
N TYR A 109 6.99 -4.00 -13.10
CA TYR A 109 6.67 -4.97 -14.15
C TYR A 109 5.17 -5.07 -14.41
N LEU A 110 4.39 -5.13 -13.34
CA LEU A 110 2.94 -5.21 -13.40
C LEU A 110 2.34 -4.39 -12.26
N THR A 111 1.34 -3.56 -12.57
CA THR A 111 0.55 -2.81 -11.60
C THR A 111 -0.89 -3.30 -11.61
N VAL A 112 -1.58 -3.19 -10.49
CA VAL A 112 -2.94 -3.69 -10.33
C VAL A 112 -3.74 -2.79 -9.40
N ILE A 113 -5.00 -2.61 -9.72
CA ILE A 113 -6.00 -2.05 -8.83
C ILE A 113 -7.00 -3.15 -8.54
N LEU A 114 -7.13 -3.49 -7.28
CA LEU A 114 -8.15 -4.44 -6.81
C LEU A 114 -9.25 -3.66 -6.09
N PHE A 115 -10.49 -3.86 -6.50
CA PHE A 115 -11.65 -3.33 -5.80
C PHE A 115 -12.46 -4.49 -5.21
N THR A 116 -12.70 -4.42 -3.91
CA THR A 116 -13.45 -5.41 -3.15
C THR A 116 -14.45 -4.74 -2.20
N PRO A 117 -15.46 -5.46 -1.70
CA PRO A 117 -16.34 -4.93 -0.66
C PRO A 117 -15.61 -4.45 0.61
N ASP A 118 -14.43 -5.00 0.88
CA ASP A 118 -13.60 -4.66 2.05
C ASP A 118 -12.96 -3.26 1.93
N ASP A 119 -12.90 -2.68 0.72
CA ASP A 119 -12.38 -1.32 0.51
C ASP A 119 -13.21 -0.24 1.22
N LEU A 120 -14.45 -0.56 1.63
CA LEU A 120 -15.23 0.29 2.52
C LEU A 120 -14.50 0.57 3.85
N SER A 121 -13.61 -0.34 4.26
CA SER A 121 -12.77 -0.17 5.43
C SER A 121 -11.75 0.99 5.30
N LEU A 122 -11.43 1.44 4.09
CA LEU A 122 -10.63 2.67 3.89
C LEU A 122 -11.32 3.89 4.51
N ILE A 123 -12.66 3.92 4.46
CA ILE A 123 -13.44 5.03 5.00
C ILE A 123 -13.72 4.84 6.49
N LYS A 124 -14.20 3.65 6.88
CA LYS A 124 -14.68 3.36 8.24
C LYS A 124 -13.59 2.87 9.18
N GLY A 125 -12.61 2.18 8.64
CA GLY A 125 -11.62 1.43 9.42
C GLY A 125 -10.55 2.29 10.08
N ASP A 126 -9.55 1.61 10.62
CA ASP A 126 -8.47 2.24 11.35
C ASP A 126 -7.51 3.03 10.45
N PRO A 127 -6.79 4.02 11.01
CA PRO A 127 -5.76 4.77 10.30
C PRO A 127 -4.67 3.89 9.67
N SER A 128 -4.43 2.68 10.22
CA SER A 128 -3.48 1.71 9.67
C SER A 128 -3.83 1.27 8.25
N LEU A 129 -5.11 1.11 7.93
CA LEU A 129 -5.58 0.73 6.60
C LEU A 129 -5.31 1.84 5.56
N ARG A 130 -5.58 3.10 5.92
CA ARG A 130 -5.31 4.24 5.04
C ARG A 130 -3.81 4.48 4.82
N ARG A 131 -2.99 4.23 5.85
CA ARG A 131 -1.52 4.25 5.69
C ARG A 131 -1.05 3.12 4.78
N ALA A 132 -1.57 1.90 4.98
CA ALA A 132 -1.24 0.76 4.12
C ALA A 132 -1.65 1.02 2.67
N TYR A 133 -2.80 1.64 2.45
CA TYR A 133 -3.27 2.08 1.14
C TYR A 133 -2.26 3.03 0.47
N MET A 134 -1.90 4.15 1.12
CA MET A 134 -0.91 5.08 0.55
C MET A 134 0.45 4.41 0.29
N ASP A 135 0.90 3.58 1.23
CA ASP A 135 2.19 2.89 1.13
C ASP A 135 2.20 1.88 -0.02
N GLN A 136 1.06 1.23 -0.29
CA GLN A 136 0.90 0.29 -1.39
C GLN A 136 0.89 1.00 -2.74
N GLU A 137 0.13 2.09 -2.87
CA GLU A 137 0.09 2.86 -4.12
C GLU A 137 1.48 3.40 -4.49
N LEU A 138 2.22 3.92 -3.53
CA LEU A 138 3.60 4.33 -3.74
C LEU A 138 4.50 3.14 -4.13
N ALA A 139 4.34 2.00 -3.45
CA ALA A 139 5.20 0.83 -3.66
C ALA A 139 5.00 0.13 -5.02
N GLN A 140 3.87 0.33 -5.70
CA GLN A 140 3.64 -0.24 -7.02
C GLN A 140 4.43 0.48 -8.14
N THR A 141 4.70 1.76 -7.95
CA THR A 141 5.27 2.63 -9.00
C THR A 141 6.64 3.18 -8.67
N ASP A 142 7.07 3.10 -7.41
CA ASP A 142 8.28 3.74 -6.91
C ASP A 142 9.10 2.78 -6.05
N VAL A 143 10.17 2.21 -6.67
CA VAL A 143 11.13 1.33 -5.98
C VAL A 143 11.78 2.02 -4.78
N GLU A 144 12.07 3.33 -4.90
CA GLU A 144 12.67 4.09 -3.81
C GLU A 144 11.70 4.20 -2.64
N ALA A 145 10.42 4.49 -2.89
CA ALA A 145 9.39 4.55 -1.86
C ALA A 145 9.27 3.20 -1.12
N TYR A 146 9.24 2.09 -1.84
CA TYR A 146 9.22 0.75 -1.24
C TYR A 146 10.42 0.49 -0.32
N VAL A 147 11.63 0.77 -0.81
CA VAL A 147 12.86 0.57 -0.02
C VAL A 147 12.90 1.50 1.19
N LEU A 148 12.44 2.73 1.03
CA LEU A 148 12.34 3.73 2.09
C LEU A 148 11.39 3.29 3.21
N GLN A 149 10.22 2.76 2.87
CA GLN A 149 9.25 2.20 3.83
C GLN A 149 9.84 1.05 4.62
N LEU A 150 10.57 0.13 3.97
CA LEU A 150 11.24 -0.98 4.66
C LEU A 150 12.31 -0.50 5.63
N ARG A 151 13.14 0.46 5.22
CA ARG A 151 14.18 1.06 6.07
C ARG A 151 13.57 1.79 7.26
N TYR A 152 12.55 2.60 7.02
CA TYR A 152 11.85 3.32 8.07
C TYR A 152 11.26 2.39 9.13
N ARG A 153 10.61 1.28 8.73
CA ARG A 153 10.09 0.27 9.67
C ARG A 153 11.19 -0.30 10.55
N LYS A 154 12.33 -0.67 9.97
CA LYS A 154 13.48 -1.20 10.74
C LYS A 154 14.02 -0.18 11.75
N ILE A 155 14.18 1.08 11.33
CA ILE A 155 14.63 2.16 12.21
C ILE A 155 13.63 2.37 13.36
N LEU A 156 12.35 2.38 13.04
CA LEU A 156 11.27 2.51 14.02
C LEU A 156 11.28 1.36 15.06
N GLU A 157 11.48 0.13 14.61
CA GLU A 157 11.61 -1.05 15.47
C GLU A 157 12.82 -0.90 16.41
N GLN A 158 13.98 -0.49 15.90
CA GLN A 158 15.19 -0.27 16.73
C GLN A 158 14.96 0.82 17.77
N ARG A 159 14.40 1.98 17.37
CA ARG A 159 14.04 3.03 18.33
C ARG A 159 13.07 2.52 19.39
N ASN A 160 12.04 1.76 19.00
CA ASN A 160 11.07 1.21 19.95
C ASN A 160 11.68 0.19 20.90
N THR A 161 12.66 -0.59 20.46
CA THR A 161 13.44 -1.50 21.33
C THR A 161 14.24 -0.70 22.35
N LEU A 162 14.99 0.31 21.93
CA LEU A 162 15.74 1.19 22.82
C LEU A 162 14.83 1.90 23.84
N LEU A 163 13.67 2.39 23.43
CA LEU A 163 12.71 3.02 24.34
C LEU A 163 12.30 2.09 25.50
N LYS A 164 12.13 0.80 25.23
CA LYS A 164 11.77 -0.19 26.26
C LYS A 164 12.95 -0.50 27.20
N GLU A 165 14.17 -0.54 26.66
CA GLU A 165 15.38 -0.86 27.42
C GLU A 165 15.85 0.32 28.27
N THR A 166 15.79 1.54 27.72
CA THR A 166 16.35 2.73 28.35
C THR A 166 15.40 3.44 29.32
N TRP A 167 14.14 3.02 29.40
CA TRP A 167 13.15 3.59 30.32
C TRP A 167 13.65 3.75 31.77
N ARG A 168 14.51 2.83 32.24
CA ARG A 168 15.02 2.82 33.60
C ARG A 168 16.42 3.42 33.77
N HIS A 169 17.17 3.59 32.67
CA HIS A 169 18.61 3.93 32.73
C HIS A 169 18.96 5.25 32.02
N GLY A 170 17.95 5.94 31.45
CA GLY A 170 18.15 7.16 30.65
C GLY A 170 18.52 6.88 29.19
N PHE A 171 18.46 7.92 28.38
CA PHE A 171 18.67 7.82 26.93
C PHE A 171 20.15 8.08 26.60
N GLY A 172 20.78 7.12 25.94
CA GLY A 172 22.17 7.23 25.46
C GLY A 172 22.27 7.87 24.07
N GLN A 173 23.51 8.05 23.60
CA GLN A 173 23.83 8.60 22.27
C GLN A 173 23.22 7.78 21.11
N ASP A 174 23.01 6.48 21.31
CA ASP A 174 22.38 5.60 20.31
C ASP A 174 20.97 6.06 19.96
N MET A 175 20.23 6.62 20.93
CA MET A 175 18.89 7.13 20.69
C MET A 175 18.90 8.30 19.70
N ASP A 176 19.85 9.22 19.83
CA ASP A 176 19.97 10.36 18.93
C ASP A 176 20.25 9.91 17.48
N ALA A 177 21.13 8.93 17.31
CA ALA A 177 21.47 8.39 16.00
C ALA A 177 20.27 7.72 15.31
N TRP A 178 19.45 6.97 16.07
CA TRP A 178 18.23 6.38 15.51
C TRP A 178 17.14 7.42 15.21
N GLU A 179 17.02 8.44 16.05
CA GLU A 179 16.06 9.54 15.79
C GLU A 179 16.44 10.35 14.57
N ASP A 180 17.71 10.65 14.35
CA ASP A 180 18.19 11.32 13.15
C ASP A 180 17.85 10.52 11.89
N GLN A 181 18.08 9.22 11.90
CA GLN A 181 17.69 8.36 10.79
C GLN A 181 16.17 8.31 10.62
N LEU A 182 15.40 8.25 11.72
CA LEU A 182 13.93 8.25 11.69
C LEU A 182 13.39 9.54 11.09
N VAL A 183 13.94 10.70 11.47
CA VAL A 183 13.61 12.02 10.91
C VAL A 183 13.88 12.05 9.42
N GLN A 184 15.09 11.71 8.98
CA GLN A 184 15.46 11.74 7.56
C GLN A 184 14.55 10.85 6.71
N LYS A 185 14.31 9.59 7.13
CA LYS A 185 13.47 8.66 6.35
C LYS A 185 12.00 9.01 6.47
N GLY A 186 11.55 9.47 7.64
CA GLY A 186 10.18 9.91 7.88
C GLY A 186 9.80 11.11 7.02
N THR A 187 10.68 12.12 6.94
CA THR A 187 10.50 13.31 6.07
C THR A 187 10.32 12.91 4.60
N ARG A 188 11.16 12.00 4.09
CA ARG A 188 11.04 11.52 2.71
C ARG A 188 9.76 10.75 2.46
N ILE A 189 9.28 9.95 3.42
CA ILE A 189 7.98 9.25 3.32
C ILE A 189 6.84 10.27 3.26
N LEU A 190 6.86 11.27 4.14
CA LEU A 190 5.86 12.33 4.15
C LEU A 190 5.79 13.05 2.81
N LYS A 191 6.94 13.42 2.26
CA LYS A 191 7.05 14.07 0.96
C LYS A 191 6.40 13.25 -0.16
N LYS A 192 6.75 11.96 -0.26
CA LYS A 192 6.15 11.03 -1.25
C LYS A 192 4.64 10.84 -1.06
N ARG A 193 4.15 10.81 0.18
CA ARG A 193 2.70 10.72 0.45
C ARG A 193 1.96 12.02 0.08
N LEU A 194 2.56 13.19 0.32
CA LEU A 194 2.01 14.46 -0.10
C LEU A 194 1.97 14.57 -1.63
N GLU A 195 3.04 14.16 -2.32
CA GLU A 195 3.09 14.08 -3.78
C GLU A 195 2.03 13.12 -4.35
N LEU A 196 1.82 11.96 -3.72
CA LEU A 196 0.73 11.04 -4.08
C LEU A 196 -0.63 11.72 -3.97
N LEU A 197 -0.91 12.40 -2.86
CA LEU A 197 -2.19 13.04 -2.63
C LEU A 197 -2.43 14.26 -3.53
N GLN A 198 -1.38 14.98 -3.93
CA GLN A 198 -1.50 16.06 -4.91
C GLN A 198 -2.06 15.58 -6.26
N LEU A 199 -1.78 14.34 -6.64
CA LEU A 199 -2.33 13.70 -7.85
C LEU A 199 -3.67 13.00 -7.56
N LEU A 200 -3.72 12.21 -6.50
CA LEU A 200 -4.87 11.33 -6.22
C LEU A 200 -6.11 12.09 -5.75
N ALA A 201 -5.96 13.13 -4.91
CA ALA A 201 -7.10 13.81 -4.32
C ALA A 201 -7.96 14.55 -5.37
N PRO A 202 -7.41 15.30 -6.34
CA PRO A 202 -8.20 15.90 -7.41
C PRO A 202 -8.94 14.86 -8.27
N LEU A 203 -8.27 13.75 -8.62
CA LEU A 203 -8.87 12.66 -9.38
C LEU A 203 -10.03 11.99 -8.63
N ALA A 204 -9.86 11.78 -7.32
CA ALA A 204 -10.90 11.24 -6.46
C ALA A 204 -12.10 12.19 -6.34
N GLN A 205 -11.86 13.49 -6.24
CA GLN A 205 -12.90 14.51 -6.19
C GLN A 205 -13.70 14.55 -7.49
N GLU A 206 -13.03 14.59 -8.66
CA GLU A 206 -13.67 14.58 -9.98
C GLU A 206 -14.54 13.33 -10.16
N THR A 207 -13.97 12.17 -9.85
CA THR A 207 -14.69 10.90 -9.92
C THR A 207 -15.90 10.89 -8.98
N HIS A 208 -15.72 11.38 -7.74
CA HIS A 208 -16.81 11.45 -6.77
C HIS A 208 -17.94 12.36 -7.21
N ALA A 209 -17.63 13.55 -7.69
CA ALA A 209 -18.61 14.49 -8.21
C ALA A 209 -19.42 13.89 -9.37
N SER A 210 -18.80 13.11 -10.24
CA SER A 210 -19.48 12.45 -11.38
C SER A 210 -20.45 11.34 -10.94
N ILE A 211 -20.22 10.71 -9.78
CA ILE A 211 -21.05 9.59 -9.28
C ILE A 211 -22.12 10.10 -8.30
N SER A 212 -21.84 11.18 -7.57
CA SER A 212 -22.64 11.67 -6.43
C SER A 212 -23.45 12.93 -6.75
N GLU A 213 -23.76 13.19 -8.01
CA GLU A 213 -24.53 14.38 -8.43
C GLU A 213 -23.90 15.72 -7.99
N GLY A 214 -22.57 15.77 -7.90
CA GLY A 214 -21.82 16.99 -7.60
C GLY A 214 -21.43 17.17 -6.13
N GLU A 215 -21.60 16.16 -5.28
CA GLU A 215 -21.09 16.25 -3.89
C GLU A 215 -19.56 16.40 -3.87
N GLU A 216 -19.05 17.36 -3.10
CA GLU A 216 -17.61 17.62 -2.98
C GLU A 216 -16.95 16.61 -2.04
N LEU A 217 -16.02 15.78 -2.56
CA LEU A 217 -15.13 14.92 -1.77
C LEU A 217 -13.80 15.64 -1.52
N LYS A 218 -13.38 15.73 -0.24
CA LYS A 218 -12.02 16.18 0.12
C LYS A 218 -11.24 15.03 0.75
N VAL A 219 -10.01 14.88 0.28
CA VAL A 219 -9.04 13.90 0.80
C VAL A 219 -7.81 14.67 1.29
N GLU A 220 -7.61 14.72 2.60
CA GLU A 220 -6.59 15.53 3.23
C GLU A 220 -5.64 14.68 4.07
N TYR A 221 -4.35 14.98 4.02
CA TYR A 221 -3.37 14.34 4.89
C TYR A 221 -3.44 14.92 6.30
N GLN A 222 -3.58 14.05 7.29
CA GLN A 222 -3.54 14.43 8.70
C GLN A 222 -2.26 13.97 9.35
N SER A 223 -1.40 14.91 9.74
CA SER A 223 -0.20 14.64 10.52
C SER A 223 -0.31 15.22 11.93
N LYS A 224 0.43 14.61 12.84
CA LYS A 224 0.66 15.14 14.19
C LYS A 224 1.91 16.03 14.26
N THR A 225 2.55 16.26 13.12
CA THR A 225 3.68 17.15 12.91
C THR A 225 3.21 18.26 11.97
N GLU A 226 3.58 19.50 12.26
CA GLU A 226 3.28 20.62 11.37
C GLU A 226 3.97 20.41 10.02
N LEU A 227 3.18 20.43 8.94
CA LEU A 227 3.65 20.11 7.59
C LEU A 227 4.00 21.36 6.75
N GLU A 228 3.61 22.55 7.20
CA GLU A 228 3.80 23.80 6.47
C GLU A 228 5.24 23.99 5.98
N PRO A 229 6.29 23.79 6.81
CA PRO A 229 7.66 23.93 6.33
C PRO A 229 7.99 22.96 5.19
N LEU A 230 7.44 21.74 5.23
CA LEU A 230 7.67 20.74 4.19
C LEU A 230 6.91 21.06 2.90
N LEU A 231 5.69 21.57 3.01
CA LEU A 231 4.87 22.01 1.87
C LEU A 231 5.47 23.21 1.15
N GLU A 232 6.16 24.08 1.88
CA GLU A 232 6.84 25.26 1.36
C GLU A 232 8.29 24.98 0.89
N GLY A 233 8.71 23.72 0.87
CA GLY A 233 10.04 23.30 0.43
C GLY A 233 11.17 23.55 1.43
N ARG A 234 10.85 23.94 2.67
CA ARG A 234 11.80 24.17 3.78
C ARG A 234 12.09 22.86 4.53
N GLU A 235 12.67 21.89 3.82
CA GLU A 235 12.84 20.51 4.32
C GLU A 235 13.73 20.44 5.57
N GLU A 236 14.80 21.25 5.63
CA GLU A 236 15.71 21.27 6.79
C GLU A 236 15.01 21.80 8.05
N GLU A 237 14.20 22.85 7.91
CA GLU A 237 13.40 23.40 9.00
C GLU A 237 12.38 22.36 9.51
N PHE A 238 11.72 21.65 8.60
CA PHE A 238 10.83 20.56 8.96
C PHE A 238 11.57 19.44 9.71
N MET A 239 12.73 19.01 9.23
CA MET A 239 13.52 17.97 9.89
C MET A 239 13.95 18.38 11.30
N GLU A 240 14.34 19.64 11.48
CA GLU A 240 14.71 20.18 12.80
C GLU A 240 13.49 20.20 13.75
N ALA A 241 12.35 20.67 13.29
CA ALA A 241 11.10 20.67 14.06
C ALA A 241 10.68 19.24 14.44
N TYR A 242 10.77 18.29 13.50
CA TYR A 242 10.44 16.89 13.74
C TYR A 242 11.41 16.24 14.76
N ARG A 243 12.71 16.53 14.67
CA ARG A 243 13.71 16.09 15.67
C ARG A 243 13.36 16.63 17.07
N LYS A 244 13.03 17.91 17.20
CA LYS A 244 12.60 18.53 18.47
C LYS A 244 11.34 17.87 19.04
N ILE A 245 10.39 17.50 18.18
CA ILE A 245 9.17 16.78 18.60
C ILE A 245 9.53 15.39 19.14
N LEU A 246 10.37 14.62 18.45
CA LEU A 246 10.77 13.29 18.92
C LEU A 246 11.51 13.38 20.26
N TRP A 247 12.43 14.33 20.40
CA TRP A 247 13.17 14.56 21.64
C TRP A 247 12.21 14.89 22.81
N LYS A 248 11.27 15.82 22.61
CA LYS A 248 10.28 16.18 23.64
C LYS A 248 9.36 15.03 24.02
N LYS A 249 9.19 14.05 23.15
CA LYS A 249 8.29 12.91 23.36
C LYS A 249 9.00 11.65 23.85
N ARG A 250 10.33 11.67 24.06
CA ARG A 250 11.11 10.49 24.48
C ARG A 250 10.55 9.82 25.74
N GLU A 251 10.29 10.61 26.78
CA GLU A 251 9.77 10.06 28.03
C GLU A 251 8.37 9.44 27.86
N GLU A 252 7.47 10.14 27.16
CA GLU A 252 6.15 9.59 26.86
C GLU A 252 6.22 8.33 25.99
N ASP A 253 7.10 8.35 24.99
CA ASP A 253 7.32 7.20 24.10
C ASP A 253 7.91 6.01 24.86
N ALA A 254 8.84 6.25 25.77
CA ALA A 254 9.45 5.22 26.61
C ALA A 254 8.45 4.60 27.59
N GLN A 255 7.61 5.42 28.25
CA GLN A 255 6.52 4.92 29.09
C GLN A 255 5.55 4.02 28.32
N ARG A 256 5.26 4.36 27.06
CA ARG A 256 4.38 3.60 26.18
C ARG A 256 5.08 2.42 25.49
N GLY A 257 6.39 2.40 25.44
CA GLY A 257 7.20 1.41 24.75
C GLY A 257 7.15 1.51 23.22
N PHE A 258 6.73 2.66 22.66
CA PHE A 258 6.66 2.89 21.22
C PHE A 258 6.64 4.38 20.83
N THR A 259 7.10 4.67 19.63
CA THR A 259 7.13 6.01 19.03
C THR A 259 5.71 6.52 18.73
N THR A 260 5.37 7.72 19.21
CA THR A 260 4.01 8.31 19.08
C THR A 260 3.90 9.36 17.98
N ARG A 261 4.98 9.74 17.32
CA ARG A 261 5.03 10.78 16.27
C ARG A 261 5.73 10.29 15.02
N GLY A 262 5.22 10.71 13.86
CA GLY A 262 5.78 10.41 12.54
C GLY A 262 4.80 9.73 11.59
N PRO A 263 5.20 9.47 10.32
CA PRO A 263 4.31 8.99 9.26
C PRO A 263 3.59 7.67 9.59
N HIS A 264 4.12 6.86 10.49
CA HIS A 264 3.48 5.64 10.98
C HIS A 264 2.29 5.90 11.94
N ARG A 265 2.03 7.17 12.31
CA ARG A 265 0.93 7.63 13.17
C ARG A 265 -0.03 8.59 12.49
N ASP A 266 0.28 8.96 11.26
CA ASP A 266 -0.53 9.87 10.47
C ASP A 266 -1.76 9.16 9.89
N ASP A 267 -2.68 9.94 9.33
CA ASP A 267 -3.95 9.46 8.79
C ASP A 267 -4.34 10.21 7.52
N LEU A 268 -5.42 9.77 6.87
CA LEU A 268 -6.18 10.54 5.88
C LEU A 268 -7.52 10.94 6.47
N ASN A 269 -7.90 12.18 6.26
CA ASN A 269 -9.24 12.68 6.53
C ASN A 269 -10.02 12.72 5.22
N LEU A 270 -11.21 12.10 5.24
CA LEU A 270 -12.13 12.11 4.11
C LEU A 270 -13.42 12.77 4.55
N THR A 271 -13.79 13.85 3.84
CA THR A 271 -15.05 14.56 4.04
C THR A 271 -15.83 14.64 2.74
N ALA A 272 -17.15 14.54 2.83
CA ALA A 272 -18.05 14.78 1.72
C ALA A 272 -19.08 15.85 2.13
N GLY A 273 -19.28 16.86 1.29
CA GLY A 273 -20.13 18.01 1.64
C GLY A 273 -19.72 18.69 2.95
N GLY A 274 -18.41 18.68 3.29
CA GLY A 274 -17.90 19.25 4.55
C GLY A 274 -18.06 18.35 5.79
N VAL A 275 -18.64 17.15 5.66
CA VAL A 275 -18.93 16.25 6.78
C VAL A 275 -17.95 15.07 6.78
N SER A 276 -17.41 14.71 7.96
CA SER A 276 -16.51 13.55 8.09
C SER A 276 -17.22 12.24 7.73
N LEU A 277 -16.78 11.61 6.65
CA LEU A 277 -17.33 10.34 6.17
C LEU A 277 -17.19 9.20 7.18
N ARG A 278 -16.09 9.17 7.94
CA ARG A 278 -15.85 8.14 8.95
C ARG A 278 -16.88 8.20 10.08
N LYS A 279 -17.23 9.41 10.52
CA LYS A 279 -18.09 9.62 11.72
C LYS A 279 -19.56 9.71 11.38
N PHE A 280 -19.89 10.36 10.28
CA PHE A 280 -21.25 10.80 9.97
C PHE A 280 -21.71 10.45 8.57
N GLY A 281 -20.83 9.95 7.70
CA GLY A 281 -21.21 9.58 6.35
C GLY A 281 -22.23 8.45 6.31
N SER A 282 -23.24 8.57 5.45
CA SER A 282 -24.17 7.49 5.14
C SER A 282 -23.44 6.32 4.49
N GLN A 283 -24.03 5.13 4.51
CA GLN A 283 -23.43 3.96 3.83
C GLN A 283 -23.21 4.21 2.32
N GLY A 284 -24.14 4.92 1.68
CA GLY A 284 -24.04 5.32 0.28
C GLY A 284 -22.83 6.22 0.04
N GLN A 285 -22.71 7.32 0.79
CA GLN A 285 -21.57 8.25 0.71
C GLN A 285 -20.25 7.55 0.93
N GLN A 286 -20.16 6.67 1.92
CA GLN A 286 -18.93 5.92 2.21
C GLN A 286 -18.55 4.97 1.07
N ARG A 287 -19.52 4.28 0.44
CA ARG A 287 -19.28 3.41 -0.73
C ARG A 287 -18.84 4.22 -1.95
N THR A 288 -19.53 5.33 -2.21
CA THR A 288 -19.17 6.21 -3.34
C THR A 288 -17.78 6.79 -3.14
N ALA A 289 -17.42 7.24 -1.95
CA ALA A 289 -16.09 7.76 -1.66
C ALA A 289 -14.99 6.68 -1.78
N ALA A 290 -15.23 5.46 -1.29
CA ALA A 290 -14.30 4.35 -1.46
C ALA A 290 -14.09 4.01 -2.95
N LEU A 291 -15.18 3.93 -3.72
CA LEU A 291 -15.13 3.70 -5.17
C LEU A 291 -14.38 4.84 -5.87
N SER A 292 -14.63 6.09 -5.50
CA SER A 292 -13.97 7.26 -6.10
C SER A 292 -12.45 7.24 -5.87
N LEU A 293 -11.99 6.86 -4.66
CA LEU A 293 -10.57 6.66 -4.39
C LEU A 293 -9.97 5.56 -5.26
N LYS A 294 -10.64 4.42 -5.37
CA LYS A 294 -10.15 3.28 -6.17
C LYS A 294 -10.12 3.58 -7.66
N LEU A 295 -11.08 4.33 -8.18
CA LEU A 295 -11.06 4.76 -9.58
C LEU A 295 -10.00 5.84 -9.83
N ALA A 296 -9.73 6.71 -8.86
CA ALA A 296 -8.65 7.69 -8.94
C ALA A 296 -7.25 7.05 -9.06
N GLU A 297 -7.06 5.84 -8.49
CA GLU A 297 -5.82 5.07 -8.65
C GLU A 297 -5.50 4.80 -10.12
N ILE A 298 -6.51 4.59 -10.98
CA ILE A 298 -6.32 4.39 -12.43
C ILE A 298 -5.60 5.59 -13.03
N GLY A 299 -6.08 6.80 -12.73
CA GLY A 299 -5.46 8.04 -13.19
C GLY A 299 -4.05 8.23 -12.62
N TYR A 300 -3.86 7.96 -11.33
CA TYR A 300 -2.55 8.01 -10.69
C TYR A 300 -1.54 7.03 -11.31
N LEU A 301 -1.92 5.76 -11.49
CA LEU A 301 -1.05 4.76 -12.10
C LEU A 301 -0.71 5.11 -13.54
N LYS A 302 -1.68 5.61 -14.32
CA LYS A 302 -1.45 6.09 -15.69
C LYS A 302 -0.43 7.23 -15.73
N GLU A 303 -0.58 8.22 -14.85
CA GLU A 303 0.36 9.36 -14.76
C GLU A 303 1.79 8.87 -14.42
N LYS A 304 1.91 7.91 -13.51
CA LYS A 304 3.23 7.39 -13.05
C LYS A 304 3.87 6.41 -14.01
N THR A 305 3.08 5.57 -14.67
CA THR A 305 3.61 4.48 -15.52
C THR A 305 3.51 4.77 -17.02
N GLY A 306 2.63 5.68 -17.43
CA GLY A 306 2.28 5.90 -18.83
C GLY A 306 1.42 4.79 -19.44
N GLU A 307 0.87 3.86 -18.63
CA GLU A 307 0.12 2.68 -19.07
C GLU A 307 -1.22 2.57 -18.34
N TYR A 308 -2.12 1.81 -18.99
CA TYR A 308 -3.38 1.36 -18.41
C TYR A 308 -3.27 -0.10 -18.04
#